data_1c40a2cca1f829d72cbe14c4680fb87e
#
_entry.id   1c40a2cca1f829d72cbe14c4680fb87e
#
_cell.length_a   1.000
_cell.length_b   1.000
_cell.length_c   1.000
_cell.angle_alpha   90.00
_cell.angle_beta   90.00
_cell.angle_gamma   90.00
#
_symmetry.space_group_name_H-M   'P 1'
#
loop_
_entity.id
_entity.type
_entity.pdbx_description
1 polymer ?
#
loop_
_entity_poly.entity_id
_entity_poly.type
_entity_poly.pdbx_seq_one_letter_code
_entity_poly.pdbx_strand_id
1 'polypeptide(L)'
;MSIIIMILLLGFLILVHEMGHFIAARSLGIKVSKFAIGFPIGPTLWSKKIGDVEYLIHACLLGGYVAFPDDEKDSDLPADSPERFVNNPVWKRIIVISAGVVTNLIVAFLLVFLVAGIWGELPSGKADVYVGKIVAAEGESVWNSGMEKGDKILTINGSKIKSAYALTLYAKNSAQFDGKVSKEIFEDNLSELEGYNVGLAPDTPIAKGTEVKLAPIENEPALKLDDDILKGVSFYKDTQIKLNEKQQKLRDKIQGKEVYIASGTTTLTDLAYAISDNYRPLDIVVERGGKKITLKTIYPNSKGQIGIMPQSKMITIKTKTLPQVIKGGTQYLTQQTLMQIYGFWQMLSGKIPAKEIHGIVAVAKIGGDVITHGGMSSGLLLTAIISAWLAILNFLPIPALDGGHFMFMMIETLRGKPVDEKIIERTSTVFFILIIILAFLLIGNDIYALITHQL
;
A
#
# COMPACT_ATOMS: atom_id res chain seq x y z
N MET A 1 -13.96 21.31 -3.70
CA MET A 1 -14.75 21.05 -2.47
C MET A 1 -14.31 19.75 -1.78
N SER A 2 -14.22 18.62 -2.44
CA SER A 2 -13.90 17.31 -1.84
C SER A 2 -12.54 17.24 -1.12
N ILE A 3 -11.51 17.91 -1.64
CA ILE A 3 -10.20 18.02 -0.98
C ILE A 3 -10.32 18.74 0.37
N ILE A 4 -11.11 19.82 0.42
CA ILE A 4 -11.34 20.58 1.68
C ILE A 4 -12.05 19.68 2.69
N ILE A 5 -13.06 18.92 2.26
CA ILE A 5 -13.74 17.94 3.13
C ILE A 5 -12.72 16.93 3.67
N MET A 6 -11.82 16.41 2.83
CA MET A 6 -10.80 15.45 3.27
C MET A 6 -9.84 16.07 4.30
N ILE A 7 -9.40 17.32 4.09
CA ILE A 7 -8.56 18.03 5.06
C ILE A 7 -9.29 18.21 6.41
N LEU A 8 -10.57 18.56 6.37
CA LEU A 8 -11.37 18.68 7.59
C LEU A 8 -11.54 17.33 8.31
N LEU A 9 -11.72 16.24 7.56
CA LEU A 9 -11.79 14.89 8.14
C LEU A 9 -10.45 14.49 8.78
N LEU A 10 -9.32 14.80 8.15
CA LEU A 10 -8.00 14.58 8.75
C LEU A 10 -7.80 15.39 10.04
N GLY A 11 -8.15 16.67 10.02
CA GLY A 11 -8.12 17.52 11.22
C GLY A 11 -9.01 16.98 12.35
N PHE A 12 -10.19 16.46 11.99
CA PHE A 12 -11.09 15.79 12.93
C PHE A 12 -10.44 14.55 13.59
N LEU A 13 -9.72 13.72 12.82
CA LEU A 13 -9.03 12.54 13.38
C LEU A 13 -7.95 12.91 14.40
N ILE A 14 -7.21 13.98 14.12
CA ILE A 14 -6.20 14.49 15.05
C ILE A 14 -6.87 15.03 16.33
N LEU A 15 -7.91 15.82 16.17
CA LEU A 15 -8.67 16.33 17.30
C LEU A 15 -9.22 15.21 18.20
N VAL A 16 -9.75 14.16 17.59
CA VAL A 16 -10.27 12.99 18.30
C VAL A 16 -9.17 12.26 19.07
N HIS A 17 -7.99 12.13 18.47
CA HIS A 17 -6.82 11.54 19.12
C HIS A 17 -6.44 12.30 20.39
N GLU A 18 -6.26 13.62 20.28
CA GLU A 18 -5.93 14.50 21.43
C GLU A 18 -7.04 14.49 22.49
N MET A 19 -8.30 14.43 22.05
CA MET A 19 -9.44 14.31 22.97
C MET A 19 -9.38 13.03 23.80
N GLY A 20 -8.85 11.94 23.24
CA GLY A 20 -8.62 10.69 23.97
C GLY A 20 -7.68 10.90 25.16
N HIS A 21 -6.52 11.52 24.96
CA HIS A 21 -5.57 11.85 26.01
C HIS A 21 -6.19 12.79 27.06
N PHE A 22 -6.89 13.83 26.59
CA PHE A 22 -7.54 14.82 27.44
C PHE A 22 -8.58 14.18 28.36
N ILE A 23 -9.50 13.39 27.82
CA ILE A 23 -10.56 12.73 28.60
C ILE A 23 -9.95 11.74 29.61
N ALA A 24 -8.98 10.94 29.19
CA ALA A 24 -8.33 9.97 30.08
C ALA A 24 -7.60 10.66 31.24
N ALA A 25 -6.82 11.70 30.95
CA ALA A 25 -6.11 12.47 31.98
C ALA A 25 -7.08 13.06 33.01
N ARG A 26 -8.11 13.76 32.54
CA ARG A 26 -9.13 14.38 33.41
C ARG A 26 -9.88 13.35 34.25
N SER A 27 -10.25 12.20 33.68
CA SER A 27 -10.98 11.13 34.37
C SER A 27 -10.14 10.45 35.46
N LEU A 28 -8.81 10.46 35.33
CA LEU A 28 -7.87 9.90 36.29
C LEU A 28 -7.33 10.92 37.33
N GLY A 29 -7.84 12.17 37.26
CA GLY A 29 -7.45 13.24 38.19
C GLY A 29 -6.09 13.87 37.89
N ILE A 30 -5.58 13.69 36.66
CA ILE A 30 -4.35 14.30 36.17
C ILE A 30 -4.70 15.67 35.57
N LYS A 31 -3.99 16.71 35.97
CA LYS A 31 -4.25 18.08 35.51
C LYS A 31 -3.77 18.25 34.09
N VAL A 32 -4.61 18.88 33.25
CA VAL A 32 -4.26 19.30 31.90
C VAL A 32 -4.18 20.82 31.91
N SER A 33 -3.08 21.39 31.46
CA SER A 33 -2.89 22.83 31.39
C SER A 33 -3.44 23.41 30.06
N LYS A 34 -3.20 22.74 28.92
CA LYS A 34 -3.66 23.22 27.60
C LYS A 34 -4.26 22.10 26.78
N PHE A 35 -5.27 22.48 25.99
CA PHE A 35 -5.82 21.65 24.93
C PHE A 35 -5.84 22.47 23.65
N ALA A 36 -5.05 22.08 22.66
CA ALA A 36 -4.85 22.87 21.46
C ALA A 36 -5.24 22.12 20.19
N ILE A 37 -5.93 22.83 19.30
CA ILE A 37 -6.15 22.45 17.91
C ILE A 37 -5.11 23.17 17.06
N GLY A 38 -4.30 22.43 16.31
CA GLY A 38 -3.18 22.93 15.54
C GLY A 38 -1.87 22.98 16.32
N PHE A 39 -0.76 23.06 15.59
CA PHE A 39 0.57 23.23 16.17
C PHE A 39 0.86 24.71 16.46
N PRO A 40 1.67 25.04 17.48
CA PRO A 40 2.06 26.41 17.83
C PRO A 40 3.07 26.99 16.83
N ILE A 41 2.79 26.82 15.52
CA ILE A 41 3.53 27.38 14.39
C ILE A 41 2.71 28.54 13.84
N GLY A 42 3.21 29.75 14.01
CA GLY A 42 2.49 30.97 13.64
C GLY A 42 1.59 31.50 14.77
N PRO A 43 0.64 32.40 14.46
CA PRO A 43 -0.19 33.05 15.48
C PRO A 43 -1.23 32.11 16.09
N THR A 44 -1.54 32.31 17.36
CA THR A 44 -2.73 31.75 17.99
C THR A 44 -3.96 32.56 17.56
N LEU A 45 -4.89 31.88 16.89
CA LEU A 45 -6.10 32.52 16.35
C LEU A 45 -7.16 32.76 17.43
N TRP A 46 -7.20 31.86 18.41
CA TRP A 46 -8.15 31.94 19.52
C TRP A 46 -7.57 31.26 20.75
N SER A 47 -7.79 31.88 21.92
CA SER A 47 -7.46 31.32 23.21
C SER A 47 -8.56 31.66 24.23
N LYS A 48 -8.94 30.69 25.04
CA LYS A 48 -9.88 30.86 26.14
C LYS A 48 -9.57 29.90 27.29
N LYS A 49 -9.38 30.44 28.48
CA LYS A 49 -9.26 29.64 29.69
C LYS A 49 -10.66 29.30 30.26
N ILE A 50 -10.94 28.00 30.41
CA ILE A 50 -12.18 27.51 31.00
C ILE A 50 -11.81 26.55 32.13
N GLY A 51 -12.09 26.97 33.39
CA GLY A 51 -11.58 26.25 34.55
C GLY A 51 -10.06 26.32 34.62
N ASP A 52 -9.43 25.15 34.71
CA ASP A 52 -7.97 25.02 34.82
C ASP A 52 -7.30 24.86 33.43
N VAL A 53 -8.08 24.67 32.37
CA VAL A 53 -7.57 24.36 31.04
C VAL A 53 -7.64 25.58 30.13
N GLU A 54 -6.54 25.87 29.44
CA GLU A 54 -6.50 26.83 28.36
C GLU A 54 -6.76 26.13 27.04
N TYR A 55 -7.85 26.50 26.36
CA TYR A 55 -8.22 26.00 25.05
C TYR A 55 -7.66 26.92 23.96
N LEU A 56 -6.97 26.35 22.98
CA LEU A 56 -6.23 27.10 21.97
C LEU A 56 -6.61 26.61 20.56
N ILE A 57 -6.63 27.58 19.62
CA ILE A 57 -6.68 27.29 18.18
C ILE A 57 -5.54 28.03 17.50
N HIS A 58 -4.62 27.30 16.91
CA HIS A 58 -3.48 27.86 16.18
C HIS A 58 -3.76 27.98 14.68
N ALA A 59 -3.01 28.84 14.00
CA ALA A 59 -3.14 29.02 12.54
C ALA A 59 -2.75 27.77 11.76
N CYS A 60 -1.77 27.01 12.24
CA CYS A 60 -1.38 25.74 11.64
C CYS A 60 -2.31 24.60 12.14
N LEU A 61 -3.43 24.40 11.46
CA LEU A 61 -4.45 23.40 11.82
C LEU A 61 -4.01 21.93 11.58
N LEU A 62 -2.76 21.70 11.18
CA LEU A 62 -2.19 20.36 11.00
C LEU A 62 -1.66 19.86 12.34
N GLY A 63 -2.51 19.20 13.14
CA GLY A 63 -2.10 18.66 14.43
C GLY A 63 -2.97 19.12 15.58
N GLY A 64 -2.52 18.83 16.78
CA GLY A 64 -3.06 19.24 18.05
C GLY A 64 -2.11 18.81 19.15
N TYR A 65 -2.40 19.18 20.38
CA TYR A 65 -1.67 18.68 21.55
C TYR A 65 -2.46 18.87 22.83
N VAL A 66 -2.18 17.99 23.78
CA VAL A 66 -2.55 18.12 25.18
C VAL A 66 -1.28 18.42 25.95
N ALA A 67 -1.23 19.56 26.67
CA ALA A 67 -0.10 19.89 27.51
C ALA A 67 -0.43 19.63 28.99
N PHE A 68 0.55 19.07 29.68
CA PHE A 68 0.51 18.87 31.11
C PHE A 68 1.31 19.95 31.82
N PRO A 69 1.10 20.19 33.17
CA PRO A 69 1.92 21.12 33.94
C PRO A 69 3.42 20.80 33.88
N ASP A 70 3.80 19.57 33.62
CA ASP A 70 5.19 19.13 33.46
C ASP A 70 5.86 19.73 32.21
N ASP A 71 5.08 20.05 31.20
CA ASP A 71 5.55 20.60 29.92
C ASP A 71 5.80 22.12 30.01
N GLU A 72 5.39 22.75 31.12
CA GLU A 72 5.50 24.17 31.33
C GLU A 72 6.67 24.50 32.31
N LYS A 73 7.63 25.32 31.82
CA LYS A 73 8.80 25.71 32.60
C LYS A 73 8.42 26.52 33.88
N ASP A 74 7.32 27.28 33.83
CA ASP A 74 6.83 28.16 34.88
C ASP A 74 5.54 27.62 35.52
N SER A 75 5.44 26.30 35.70
CA SER A 75 4.28 25.68 36.31
C SER A 75 4.15 26.04 37.77
N ASP A 76 2.99 26.56 38.18
CA ASP A 76 2.68 26.92 39.59
C ASP A 76 2.54 25.71 40.52
N LEU A 77 2.55 24.48 39.98
CA LEU A 77 2.40 23.26 40.77
C LEU A 77 3.73 22.83 41.38
N PRO A 78 3.73 22.45 42.70
CA PRO A 78 4.88 21.83 43.31
C PRO A 78 5.44 20.64 42.54
N ALA A 79 6.74 20.41 42.57
CA ALA A 79 7.39 19.34 41.84
C ALA A 79 6.89 17.94 42.23
N ASP A 80 6.43 17.77 43.48
CA ASP A 80 5.88 16.51 44.02
C ASP A 80 4.34 16.42 43.95
N SER A 81 3.68 17.39 43.32
CA SER A 81 2.21 17.39 43.19
C SER A 81 1.70 16.14 42.49
N PRO A 82 0.66 15.48 43.05
CA PRO A 82 0.02 14.35 42.40
C PRO A 82 -0.77 14.74 41.12
N GLU A 83 -0.97 16.04 40.90
CA GLU A 83 -1.62 16.54 39.66
C GLU A 83 -0.67 16.56 38.48
N ARG A 84 0.65 16.45 38.70
CA ARG A 84 1.64 16.30 37.62
C ARG A 84 1.58 14.93 37.01
N PHE A 85 1.74 14.86 35.68
CA PHE A 85 1.69 13.60 34.92
C PHE A 85 2.77 12.63 35.43
N VAL A 86 4.01 13.10 35.57
CA VAL A 86 5.17 12.27 35.94
C VAL A 86 5.05 11.65 37.34
N ASN A 87 4.33 12.29 38.27
CA ASN A 87 4.16 11.83 39.65
C ASN A 87 3.03 10.81 39.82
N ASN A 88 2.29 10.53 38.75
CA ASN A 88 1.24 9.55 38.79
C ASN A 88 1.77 8.11 38.60
N PRO A 89 1.10 7.11 39.21
CA PRO A 89 1.45 5.70 39.02
C PRO A 89 1.52 5.35 37.53
N VAL A 90 2.47 4.47 37.14
CA VAL A 90 2.74 4.11 35.75
C VAL A 90 1.48 3.65 35.00
N TRP A 91 0.60 2.88 35.65
CA TRP A 91 -0.64 2.41 35.04
C TRP A 91 -1.58 3.55 34.62
N LYS A 92 -1.67 4.66 35.42
CA LYS A 92 -2.46 5.83 35.01
C LYS A 92 -1.85 6.51 33.77
N ARG A 93 -0.53 6.67 33.75
CA ARG A 93 0.22 7.27 32.67
C ARG A 93 0.07 6.43 31.38
N ILE A 94 0.14 5.10 31.49
CA ILE A 94 -0.11 4.18 30.38
C ILE A 94 -1.52 4.37 29.81
N ILE A 95 -2.56 4.46 30.66
CA ILE A 95 -3.94 4.67 30.19
C ILE A 95 -4.03 6.00 29.44
N VAL A 96 -3.47 7.08 29.96
CA VAL A 96 -3.52 8.39 29.31
C VAL A 96 -2.84 8.36 27.95
N ILE A 97 -1.62 7.84 27.87
CA ILE A 97 -0.87 7.79 26.59
C ILE A 97 -1.53 6.84 25.59
N SER A 98 -2.08 5.72 26.02
CA SER A 98 -2.76 4.80 25.12
C SER A 98 -4.14 5.31 24.67
N ALA A 99 -4.71 6.29 25.35
CA ALA A 99 -6.08 6.74 25.10
C ALA A 99 -6.26 7.37 23.72
N GLY A 100 -5.28 8.10 23.19
CA GLY A 100 -5.31 8.64 21.84
C GLY A 100 -5.42 7.54 20.78
N VAL A 101 -4.57 6.52 20.92
CA VAL A 101 -4.58 5.33 20.06
C VAL A 101 -5.93 4.60 20.11
N VAL A 102 -6.43 4.35 21.32
CA VAL A 102 -7.72 3.66 21.54
C VAL A 102 -8.87 4.47 20.95
N THR A 103 -8.88 5.78 21.11
CA THR A 103 -9.95 6.66 20.60
C THR A 103 -9.96 6.65 19.06
N ASN A 104 -8.80 6.66 18.41
CA ASN A 104 -8.72 6.53 16.96
C ASN A 104 -9.27 5.17 16.48
N LEU A 105 -8.98 4.07 17.18
CA LEU A 105 -9.58 2.76 16.85
C LEU A 105 -11.09 2.78 17.04
N ILE A 106 -11.60 3.34 18.13
CA ILE A 106 -13.05 3.46 18.37
C ILE A 106 -13.70 4.25 17.24
N VAL A 107 -13.11 5.39 16.83
CA VAL A 107 -13.66 6.21 15.74
C VAL A 107 -13.60 5.47 14.41
N ALA A 108 -12.54 4.70 14.14
CA ALA A 108 -12.48 3.85 12.95
C ALA A 108 -13.66 2.86 12.91
N PHE A 109 -13.95 2.16 14.01
CA PHE A 109 -15.11 1.28 14.12
C PHE A 109 -16.44 2.03 13.96
N LEU A 110 -16.60 3.17 14.64
CA LEU A 110 -17.84 3.96 14.56
C LEU A 110 -18.11 4.43 13.13
N LEU A 111 -17.10 4.90 12.41
CA LEU A 111 -17.25 5.33 11.02
C LEU A 111 -17.63 4.17 10.10
N VAL A 112 -17.00 3.01 10.25
CA VAL A 112 -17.35 1.81 9.45
C VAL A 112 -18.77 1.36 9.76
N PHE A 113 -19.17 1.32 11.05
CA PHE A 113 -20.52 0.93 11.45
C PHE A 113 -21.58 1.95 11.00
N LEU A 114 -21.24 3.23 11.01
CA LEU A 114 -22.09 4.29 10.49
C LEU A 114 -22.35 4.08 8.98
N VAL A 115 -21.28 3.85 8.20
CA VAL A 115 -21.43 3.59 6.77
C VAL A 115 -22.23 2.30 6.53
N ALA A 116 -21.88 1.23 7.23
CA ALA A 116 -22.59 -0.05 7.13
C ALA A 116 -24.09 0.07 7.45
N GLY A 117 -24.44 0.87 8.46
CA GLY A 117 -25.83 1.08 8.88
C GLY A 117 -26.63 1.99 7.97
N ILE A 118 -26.03 3.08 7.46
CA ILE A 118 -26.73 4.06 6.62
C ILE A 118 -26.86 3.57 5.17
N TRP A 119 -25.76 3.08 4.58
CA TRP A 119 -25.74 2.66 3.17
C TRP A 119 -26.12 1.19 2.98
N GLY A 120 -26.14 0.39 4.04
CA GLY A 120 -26.57 -1.02 4.02
C GLY A 120 -25.60 -1.95 3.31
N GLU A 121 -24.39 -1.49 2.99
CA GLU A 121 -23.37 -2.30 2.35
C GLU A 121 -21.95 -1.76 2.62
N LEU A 122 -20.97 -2.66 2.59
CA LEU A 122 -19.54 -2.37 2.72
C LEU A 122 -18.75 -3.03 1.58
N PRO A 123 -17.64 -2.44 1.13
CA PRO A 123 -16.72 -3.12 0.22
C PRO A 123 -16.18 -4.41 0.86
N SER A 124 -16.21 -5.52 0.11
CA SER A 124 -15.69 -6.80 0.60
C SER A 124 -14.16 -6.91 0.52
N GLY A 125 -13.47 -5.89 -0.02
CA GLY A 125 -12.07 -5.98 -0.39
C GLY A 125 -11.80 -6.87 -1.61
N LYS A 126 -12.84 -7.39 -2.24
CA LYS A 126 -12.80 -8.20 -3.46
C LYS A 126 -13.48 -7.47 -4.59
N ALA A 127 -13.02 -7.70 -5.79
CA ALA A 127 -13.64 -7.17 -6.99
C ALA A 127 -13.72 -8.26 -8.05
N ASP A 128 -14.81 -8.26 -8.77
CA ASP A 128 -14.87 -8.96 -10.05
C ASP A 128 -14.07 -8.16 -11.07
N VAL A 129 -13.20 -8.82 -11.80
CA VAL A 129 -12.32 -8.20 -12.80
C VAL A 129 -12.85 -8.56 -14.18
N TYR A 130 -13.10 -7.55 -14.98
CA TYR A 130 -13.59 -7.68 -16.35
C TYR A 130 -12.55 -7.15 -17.34
N VAL A 131 -12.57 -7.65 -18.55
CA VAL A 131 -11.84 -7.09 -19.68
C VAL A 131 -12.56 -5.82 -20.13
N GLY A 132 -12.07 -4.65 -19.76
CA GLY A 132 -12.66 -3.36 -20.15
C GLY A 132 -12.36 -3.01 -21.60
N LYS A 133 -11.09 -3.16 -22.02
CA LYS A 133 -10.62 -2.91 -23.39
C LYS A 133 -9.38 -3.76 -23.68
N ILE A 134 -9.26 -4.26 -24.89
CA ILE A 134 -8.02 -4.84 -25.41
C ILE A 134 -7.23 -3.72 -26.06
N VAL A 135 -5.99 -3.51 -25.58
CA VAL A 135 -5.07 -2.45 -26.02
C VAL A 135 -3.80 -2.99 -26.67
N ALA A 136 -3.69 -4.32 -26.70
CA ALA A 136 -2.60 -5.02 -27.35
C ALA A 136 -2.56 -4.72 -28.85
N ALA A 137 -1.37 -4.76 -29.44
CA ALA A 137 -1.21 -4.71 -30.89
C ALA A 137 -1.75 -5.98 -31.55
N GLU A 138 -2.21 -5.86 -32.80
CA GLU A 138 -2.66 -7.01 -33.60
C GLU A 138 -1.54 -8.05 -33.67
N GLY A 139 -1.87 -9.32 -33.41
CA GLY A 139 -0.92 -10.43 -33.41
C GLY A 139 -0.26 -10.74 -32.05
N GLU A 140 -0.50 -9.96 -31.01
CA GLU A 140 -0.12 -10.36 -29.64
C GLU A 140 -0.99 -11.52 -29.14
N SER A 141 -0.46 -12.30 -28.19
CA SER A 141 -1.09 -13.53 -27.70
C SER A 141 -2.53 -13.37 -27.22
N VAL A 142 -2.87 -12.20 -26.66
CA VAL A 142 -4.24 -11.91 -26.19
C VAL A 142 -5.28 -11.93 -27.31
N TRP A 143 -4.93 -11.45 -28.52
CA TRP A 143 -5.83 -11.50 -29.68
C TRP A 143 -6.13 -12.94 -30.15
N ASN A 144 -5.12 -13.79 -30.08
CA ASN A 144 -5.24 -15.19 -30.48
C ASN A 144 -5.85 -16.07 -29.37
N SER A 145 -5.96 -15.54 -28.15
CA SER A 145 -6.50 -16.30 -27.00
C SER A 145 -8.01 -16.51 -27.04
N GLY A 146 -8.71 -15.70 -27.83
CA GLY A 146 -10.17 -15.65 -27.84
C GLY A 146 -10.76 -14.80 -26.70
N MET A 147 -9.97 -13.93 -26.06
CA MET A 147 -10.44 -12.97 -25.07
C MET A 147 -11.27 -11.86 -25.72
N GLU A 148 -12.36 -11.47 -25.08
CA GLU A 148 -13.24 -10.41 -25.58
C GLU A 148 -13.50 -9.36 -24.50
N LYS A 149 -13.86 -8.14 -24.93
CA LYS A 149 -14.33 -7.09 -24.04
C LYS A 149 -15.59 -7.55 -23.29
N GLY A 150 -15.61 -7.34 -21.98
CA GLY A 150 -16.72 -7.74 -21.11
C GLY A 150 -16.55 -9.12 -20.47
N ASP A 151 -15.54 -9.90 -20.86
CA ASP A 151 -15.21 -11.16 -20.18
C ASP A 151 -14.91 -10.92 -18.73
N LYS A 152 -15.52 -11.69 -17.83
CA LYS A 152 -15.19 -11.69 -16.41
C LYS A 152 -14.05 -12.69 -16.17
N ILE A 153 -12.92 -12.22 -15.68
CA ILE A 153 -11.76 -13.07 -15.38
C ILE A 153 -12.04 -13.83 -14.08
N LEU A 154 -12.11 -15.14 -14.14
CA LEU A 154 -12.38 -16.01 -13.00
C LEU A 154 -11.10 -16.50 -12.34
N THR A 155 -10.21 -17.10 -13.12
CA THR A 155 -8.95 -17.67 -12.63
C THR A 155 -7.81 -17.39 -13.60
N ILE A 156 -6.60 -17.31 -13.02
CA ILE A 156 -5.34 -17.35 -13.75
C ILE A 156 -4.50 -18.46 -13.14
N ASN A 157 -4.02 -19.39 -13.96
CA ASN A 157 -3.25 -20.56 -13.52
C ASN A 157 -3.94 -21.35 -12.40
N GLY A 158 -5.28 -21.45 -12.44
CA GLY A 158 -6.10 -22.11 -11.46
C GLY A 158 -6.43 -21.28 -10.20
N SER A 159 -5.76 -20.15 -9.98
CA SER A 159 -6.00 -19.27 -8.83
C SER A 159 -7.09 -18.24 -9.13
N LYS A 160 -8.01 -18.04 -8.19
CA LYS A 160 -9.13 -17.09 -8.35
C LYS A 160 -8.65 -15.65 -8.32
N ILE A 161 -9.06 -14.86 -9.30
CA ILE A 161 -8.76 -13.43 -9.37
C ILE A 161 -9.82 -12.65 -8.58
N LYS A 162 -9.36 -11.91 -7.58
CA LYS A 162 -10.20 -11.13 -6.66
C LYS A 162 -9.97 -9.61 -6.75
N SER A 163 -8.99 -9.19 -7.58
CA SER A 163 -8.70 -7.77 -7.81
C SER A 163 -7.92 -7.58 -9.12
N ALA A 164 -8.00 -6.38 -9.72
CA ALA A 164 -7.17 -6.02 -10.88
C ALA A 164 -5.67 -6.02 -10.53
N TYR A 165 -5.34 -5.73 -9.27
CA TYR A 165 -3.96 -5.79 -8.78
C TYR A 165 -3.40 -7.23 -8.84
N ALA A 166 -4.20 -8.22 -8.42
CA ALA A 166 -3.81 -9.64 -8.55
C ALA A 166 -3.53 -10.01 -10.02
N LEU A 167 -4.38 -9.56 -10.95
CA LEU A 167 -4.14 -9.74 -12.38
C LEU A 167 -2.80 -9.16 -12.83
N THR A 168 -2.51 -7.92 -12.40
CA THR A 168 -1.24 -7.24 -12.72
C THR A 168 -0.05 -7.99 -12.15
N LEU A 169 -0.15 -8.52 -10.92
CA LEU A 169 0.91 -9.32 -10.29
C LEU A 169 1.17 -10.61 -11.06
N TYR A 170 0.11 -11.34 -11.47
CA TYR A 170 0.27 -12.54 -12.28
C TYR A 170 0.99 -12.22 -13.60
N ALA A 171 0.58 -11.16 -14.29
CA ALA A 171 1.19 -10.75 -15.55
C ALA A 171 2.67 -10.36 -15.35
N LYS A 172 2.97 -9.54 -14.34
CA LYS A 172 4.35 -9.13 -14.03
C LYS A 172 5.25 -10.30 -13.63
N ASN A 173 4.76 -11.18 -12.74
CA ASN A 173 5.54 -12.33 -12.29
C ASN A 173 5.70 -13.40 -13.38
N SER A 174 4.74 -13.48 -14.30
CA SER A 174 4.85 -14.35 -15.47
C SER A 174 5.90 -13.85 -16.46
N ALA A 175 6.12 -12.54 -16.54
CA ALA A 175 7.15 -11.92 -17.37
C ALA A 175 8.52 -11.84 -16.67
N GLN A 176 8.54 -11.95 -15.34
CA GLN A 176 9.78 -11.91 -14.55
C GLN A 176 10.19 -13.34 -14.20
N PHE A 177 11.41 -13.69 -14.53
CA PHE A 177 12.00 -14.92 -14.09
C PHE A 177 12.27 -14.88 -12.59
N ASP A 178 11.98 -15.98 -11.92
CA ASP A 178 12.32 -16.28 -10.55
C ASP A 178 13.84 -16.40 -10.38
N GLY A 179 14.59 -15.31 -10.42
CA GLY A 179 15.99 -15.19 -10.01
C GLY A 179 16.98 -16.33 -10.31
N LYS A 180 16.45 -17.41 -10.83
CA LYS A 180 17.14 -18.61 -11.28
C LYS A 180 16.86 -18.89 -12.76
N VAL A 181 16.95 -17.86 -13.60
CA VAL A 181 17.44 -18.17 -14.92
C VAL A 181 18.89 -18.52 -14.67
N SER A 182 19.06 -19.74 -14.29
CA SER A 182 20.36 -20.30 -14.18
C SER A 182 21.00 -20.12 -15.53
N LYS A 183 22.28 -19.86 -15.54
CA LYS A 183 23.10 -19.94 -16.73
C LYS A 183 22.74 -21.16 -17.57
N GLU A 184 22.29 -22.25 -16.93
CA GLU A 184 21.77 -23.49 -17.52
C GLU A 184 20.54 -23.28 -18.42
N ILE A 185 19.46 -22.60 -17.98
CA ILE A 185 18.28 -22.39 -18.82
C ILE A 185 18.61 -21.50 -20.03
N PHE A 186 19.52 -20.54 -19.86
CA PHE A 186 20.00 -19.72 -20.97
C PHE A 186 20.83 -20.55 -21.96
N GLU A 187 21.70 -21.42 -21.46
CA GLU A 187 22.51 -22.34 -22.26
C GLU A 187 21.66 -23.40 -22.94
N ASP A 188 20.62 -23.90 -22.29
CA ASP A 188 19.64 -24.83 -22.88
C ASP A 188 18.87 -24.17 -24.04
N ASN A 189 18.36 -22.95 -23.84
CA ASN A 189 17.68 -22.20 -24.91
C ASN A 189 18.63 -21.90 -26.09
N LEU A 190 19.88 -21.61 -25.80
CA LEU A 190 20.88 -21.39 -26.84
C LEU A 190 21.16 -22.69 -27.62
N SER A 191 21.27 -23.83 -26.94
CA SER A 191 21.50 -25.12 -27.57
C SER A 191 20.30 -25.57 -28.43
N GLU A 192 19.06 -25.30 -28.02
CA GLU A 192 17.87 -25.54 -28.81
C GLU A 192 17.86 -24.69 -30.08
N LEU A 193 18.22 -23.42 -30.01
CA LEU A 193 18.33 -22.51 -31.14
C LEU A 193 19.46 -22.92 -32.10
N GLU A 194 20.59 -23.35 -31.56
CA GLU A 194 21.72 -23.88 -32.35
C GLU A 194 21.34 -25.17 -33.13
N GLY A 195 20.50 -26.01 -32.55
CA GLY A 195 19.98 -27.19 -33.22
C GLY A 195 19.18 -26.92 -34.49
N TYR A 196 18.57 -25.75 -34.62
CA TYR A 196 17.87 -25.30 -35.84
C TYR A 196 18.76 -24.61 -36.87
N ASN A 197 19.97 -24.19 -36.47
CA ASN A 197 20.91 -23.44 -37.32
C ASN A 197 22.30 -24.08 -37.27
N VAL A 198 22.39 -25.35 -37.66
CA VAL A 198 23.62 -26.13 -37.65
C VAL A 198 24.75 -25.38 -38.35
N GLY A 199 25.78 -25.02 -37.65
CA GLY A 199 26.98 -24.37 -38.15
C GLY A 199 27.09 -22.85 -37.94
N LEU A 200 26.12 -22.21 -37.25
CA LEU A 200 26.24 -20.81 -36.90
C LEU A 200 26.89 -20.64 -35.55
N ALA A 201 27.91 -19.76 -35.48
CA ALA A 201 28.41 -19.32 -34.16
C ALA A 201 27.37 -18.45 -33.45
N PRO A 202 27.25 -18.50 -32.10
CA PRO A 202 26.22 -17.81 -31.33
C PRO A 202 26.05 -16.31 -31.63
N ASP A 203 27.17 -15.65 -31.92
CA ASP A 203 27.21 -14.19 -32.19
C ASP A 203 27.17 -13.86 -33.69
N THR A 204 27.03 -14.87 -34.57
CA THR A 204 26.88 -14.65 -36.02
C THR A 204 25.43 -14.25 -36.33
N PRO A 205 25.20 -13.19 -37.13
CA PRO A 205 23.86 -12.83 -37.54
C PRO A 205 23.19 -13.94 -38.36
N ILE A 206 21.97 -14.30 -38.01
CA ILE A 206 21.16 -15.25 -38.73
C ILE A 206 20.78 -14.65 -40.11
N ALA A 207 20.94 -15.40 -41.19
CA ALA A 207 20.66 -14.91 -42.52
C ALA A 207 19.21 -14.39 -42.65
N LYS A 208 19.03 -13.28 -43.37
CA LYS A 208 17.72 -12.68 -43.58
C LYS A 208 16.76 -13.67 -44.24
N GLY A 209 15.57 -13.77 -43.65
CA GLY A 209 14.50 -14.69 -44.17
C GLY A 209 14.58 -16.10 -43.60
N THR A 210 15.62 -16.42 -42.77
CA THR A 210 15.66 -17.73 -42.09
C THR A 210 14.50 -17.83 -41.10
N GLU A 211 13.76 -18.92 -41.15
CA GLU A 211 12.72 -19.25 -40.17
C GLU A 211 13.37 -19.95 -38.97
N VAL A 212 13.16 -19.37 -37.78
CA VAL A 212 13.60 -19.95 -36.49
C VAL A 212 12.35 -20.33 -35.71
N LYS A 213 12.21 -21.62 -35.44
CA LYS A 213 11.12 -22.10 -34.58
C LYS A 213 11.42 -21.70 -33.15
N LEU A 214 10.45 -21.07 -32.52
CA LEU A 214 10.49 -20.64 -31.11
C LEU A 214 9.65 -21.67 -30.33
N ALA A 215 10.28 -22.70 -29.83
CA ALA A 215 9.55 -23.63 -28.96
C ALA A 215 9.29 -22.92 -27.62
N PRO A 216 8.03 -22.88 -27.15
CA PRO A 216 7.79 -22.56 -25.76
C PRO A 216 8.52 -23.61 -24.91
N ILE A 217 9.11 -23.20 -23.78
CA ILE A 217 9.72 -24.15 -22.84
C ILE A 217 8.58 -24.97 -22.25
N GLU A 218 8.34 -26.15 -22.81
CA GLU A 218 7.17 -27.00 -22.52
C GLU A 218 7.08 -27.50 -21.08
N ASN A 219 8.13 -27.36 -20.28
CA ASN A 219 8.26 -27.99 -18.98
C ASN A 219 8.27 -27.05 -17.76
N GLU A 220 8.09 -25.76 -17.90
CA GLU A 220 7.96 -24.91 -16.72
C GLU A 220 6.50 -24.89 -16.24
N PRO A 221 6.26 -25.24 -14.94
CA PRO A 221 4.92 -25.17 -14.40
C PRO A 221 4.44 -23.72 -14.42
N ALA A 222 3.19 -23.52 -14.83
CA ALA A 222 2.53 -22.22 -14.77
C ALA A 222 2.69 -21.64 -13.34
N LEU A 223 3.10 -20.38 -13.26
CA LEU A 223 3.28 -19.70 -11.98
C LEU A 223 1.97 -19.69 -11.20
N LYS A 224 1.96 -20.29 -10.01
CA LYS A 224 0.86 -20.18 -9.06
C LYS A 224 1.25 -19.19 -7.97
N LEU A 225 0.46 -18.14 -7.82
CA LEU A 225 0.56 -17.22 -6.69
C LEU A 225 -0.40 -17.70 -5.59
N ASP A 226 0.06 -17.64 -4.35
CA ASP A 226 -0.81 -17.92 -3.21
C ASP A 226 -2.02 -16.95 -3.24
N ASP A 227 -3.21 -17.49 -3.03
CA ASP A 227 -4.48 -16.72 -3.03
C ASP A 227 -4.53 -15.69 -1.90
N ASP A 228 -3.60 -15.74 -0.98
CA ASP A 228 -3.52 -14.90 0.19
C ASP A 228 -2.54 -13.76 -0.05
N ILE A 229 -3.09 -12.59 -0.42
CA ILE A 229 -2.33 -11.34 -0.57
C ILE A 229 -1.54 -11.00 0.70
N LEU A 230 -1.98 -11.51 1.87
CA LEU A 230 -1.33 -11.32 3.16
C LEU A 230 -0.09 -12.21 3.36
N LYS A 231 0.02 -13.35 2.67
CA LYS A 231 1.20 -14.24 2.76
C LYS A 231 2.39 -13.79 1.93
N GLY A 232 2.27 -12.60 1.36
CA GLY A 232 3.35 -11.99 0.64
C GLY A 232 3.60 -12.69 -0.67
N VAL A 233 3.05 -12.11 -1.72
CA VAL A 233 3.68 -12.26 -3.01
C VAL A 233 5.14 -11.94 -2.76
N SER A 234 5.99 -12.95 -2.72
CA SER A 234 7.42 -12.73 -2.66
C SER A 234 7.76 -12.01 -3.95
N PHE A 235 7.93 -10.69 -3.85
CA PHE A 235 8.53 -9.92 -4.92
C PHE A 235 9.94 -10.48 -5.03
N TYR A 236 10.16 -11.25 -6.07
CA TYR A 236 11.46 -11.84 -6.33
C TYR A 236 12.48 -10.71 -6.43
N LYS A 237 13.57 -10.82 -5.67
CA LYS A 237 14.70 -9.92 -5.81
C LYS A 237 15.16 -9.94 -7.26
N ASP A 238 15.25 -8.75 -7.84
CA ASP A 238 15.78 -8.48 -9.16
C ASP A 238 17.11 -9.20 -9.42
N THR A 239 17.03 -10.35 -10.05
CA THR A 239 18.14 -10.90 -10.81
C THR A 239 17.69 -10.96 -12.27
N GLN A 240 17.11 -9.87 -12.75
CA GLN A 240 16.74 -9.73 -14.15
C GLN A 240 18.01 -9.77 -14.99
N ILE A 241 18.03 -10.66 -15.99
CA ILE A 241 18.92 -10.49 -17.12
C ILE A 241 18.55 -9.14 -17.74
N LYS A 242 19.45 -8.15 -17.60
CA LYS A 242 19.24 -6.83 -18.21
C LYS A 242 19.39 -6.98 -19.72
N LEU A 243 18.25 -7.06 -20.40
CA LEU A 243 18.25 -7.01 -21.85
C LEU A 243 18.71 -5.63 -22.31
N ASN A 244 19.53 -5.61 -23.35
CA ASN A 244 19.80 -4.40 -24.08
C ASN A 244 18.58 -3.98 -24.93
N GLU A 245 18.57 -2.74 -25.44
CA GLU A 245 17.43 -2.20 -26.20
C GLU A 245 17.07 -3.04 -27.43
N LYS A 246 18.06 -3.63 -28.10
CA LYS A 246 17.88 -4.51 -29.28
C LYS A 246 17.18 -5.81 -28.88
N GLN A 247 17.63 -6.43 -27.81
CA GLN A 247 17.06 -7.67 -27.27
C GLN A 247 15.63 -7.43 -26.75
N GLN A 248 15.37 -6.28 -26.15
CA GLN A 248 14.04 -5.92 -25.67
C GLN A 248 13.05 -5.73 -26.83
N LYS A 249 13.45 -5.01 -27.88
CA LYS A 249 12.64 -4.89 -29.12
C LYS A 249 12.42 -6.24 -29.82
N LEU A 250 13.43 -7.11 -29.80
CA LEU A 250 13.32 -8.45 -30.35
C LEU A 250 12.31 -9.28 -29.54
N ARG A 251 12.39 -9.24 -28.23
CA ARG A 251 11.46 -9.90 -27.31
C ARG A 251 10.01 -9.51 -27.61
N ASP A 252 9.72 -8.20 -27.68
CA ASP A 252 8.39 -7.68 -27.98
C ASP A 252 7.88 -8.15 -29.36
N LYS A 253 8.80 -8.39 -30.30
CA LYS A 253 8.49 -8.84 -31.66
C LYS A 253 8.20 -10.34 -31.76
N ILE A 254 8.88 -11.16 -30.95
CA ILE A 254 8.76 -12.63 -31.02
C ILE A 254 7.72 -13.21 -30.07
N GLN A 255 7.28 -12.42 -29.11
CA GLN A 255 6.37 -12.84 -28.08
C GLN A 255 5.07 -13.42 -28.63
N GLY A 256 4.69 -14.62 -28.15
CA GLY A 256 3.49 -15.33 -28.58
C GLY A 256 3.55 -15.88 -30.01
N LYS A 257 4.73 -15.87 -30.63
CA LYS A 257 4.92 -16.46 -31.97
C LYS A 257 5.63 -17.79 -31.86
N GLU A 258 5.22 -18.72 -32.66
CA GLU A 258 5.86 -20.03 -32.80
C GLU A 258 7.05 -19.98 -33.77
N VAL A 259 7.12 -18.96 -34.61
CA VAL A 259 8.17 -18.79 -35.61
C VAL A 259 8.64 -17.35 -35.67
N TYR A 260 9.95 -17.17 -35.71
CA TYR A 260 10.62 -15.90 -35.96
C TYR A 260 11.29 -15.91 -37.33
N ILE A 261 11.00 -14.91 -38.16
CA ILE A 261 11.69 -14.70 -39.45
C ILE A 261 12.83 -13.71 -39.21
N ALA A 262 14.06 -14.19 -39.41
CA ALA A 262 15.27 -13.42 -39.12
C ALA A 262 15.38 -12.18 -40.02
N SER A 263 15.80 -11.07 -39.41
CA SER A 263 15.99 -9.80 -40.12
C SER A 263 17.37 -9.64 -40.78
N GLY A 264 18.28 -10.57 -40.54
CA GLY A 264 19.68 -10.49 -40.98
C GLY A 264 20.60 -9.72 -40.02
N THR A 265 20.05 -9.23 -38.88
CA THR A 265 20.83 -8.49 -37.86
C THR A 265 20.72 -9.12 -36.46
N THR A 266 19.92 -10.16 -36.32
CA THR A 266 19.67 -10.86 -35.05
C THR A 266 20.59 -12.07 -34.97
N THR A 267 21.27 -12.24 -33.83
CA THR A 267 22.12 -13.39 -33.53
C THR A 267 21.33 -14.45 -32.74
N LEU A 268 21.88 -15.67 -32.65
CA LEU A 268 21.34 -16.72 -31.79
C LEU A 268 21.38 -16.27 -30.31
N THR A 269 22.47 -15.60 -29.91
CA THR A 269 22.60 -15.01 -28.57
C THR A 269 21.48 -14.00 -28.30
N ASP A 270 21.19 -13.09 -29.23
CA ASP A 270 20.07 -12.14 -29.06
C ASP A 270 18.73 -12.86 -28.90
N LEU A 271 18.50 -13.91 -29.68
CA LEU A 271 17.27 -14.71 -29.59
C LEU A 271 17.20 -15.47 -28.27
N ALA A 272 18.28 -16.11 -27.83
CA ALA A 272 18.32 -16.82 -26.55
C ALA A 272 18.03 -15.88 -25.38
N TYR A 273 18.62 -14.67 -25.34
CA TYR A 273 18.28 -13.66 -24.36
C TYR A 273 16.83 -13.19 -24.47
N ALA A 274 16.35 -12.99 -25.68
CA ALA A 274 14.96 -12.56 -25.87
C ALA A 274 13.95 -13.64 -25.50
N ILE A 275 14.29 -14.91 -25.62
CA ILE A 275 13.45 -16.05 -25.27
C ILE A 275 13.51 -16.34 -23.76
N SER A 276 14.70 -16.34 -23.18
CA SER A 276 14.98 -16.86 -21.82
C SER A 276 14.14 -16.27 -20.69
N ASP A 277 13.52 -15.12 -20.90
CA ASP A 277 12.84 -14.36 -19.85
C ASP A 277 11.30 -14.34 -19.98
N ASN A 278 10.70 -15.10 -20.88
CA ASN A 278 9.40 -14.69 -21.37
C ASN A 278 8.25 -15.67 -21.26
N TYR A 279 8.51 -16.89 -20.88
CA TYR A 279 7.55 -17.90 -21.28
C TYR A 279 6.88 -18.63 -20.11
N ARG A 280 6.45 -17.88 -19.08
CA ARG A 280 5.46 -18.43 -18.17
C ARG A 280 4.08 -18.13 -18.71
N PRO A 281 3.40 -19.12 -19.28
CA PRO A 281 2.08 -18.94 -19.83
C PRO A 281 1.09 -18.57 -18.74
N LEU A 282 0.09 -17.78 -19.12
CA LEU A 282 -1.06 -17.50 -18.29
C LEU A 282 -2.25 -18.29 -18.85
N ASP A 283 -2.70 -19.29 -18.09
CA ASP A 283 -3.93 -20.02 -18.35
C ASP A 283 -5.08 -19.27 -17.70
N ILE A 284 -5.87 -18.59 -18.52
CA ILE A 284 -6.95 -17.72 -18.04
C ILE A 284 -8.29 -18.37 -18.34
N VAL A 285 -9.13 -18.45 -17.30
CA VAL A 285 -10.53 -18.85 -17.43
C VAL A 285 -11.41 -17.63 -17.23
N VAL A 286 -12.28 -17.38 -18.17
CA VAL A 286 -13.24 -16.27 -18.14
C VAL A 286 -14.67 -16.79 -18.05
N GLU A 287 -15.59 -15.90 -17.65
CA GLU A 287 -17.03 -16.09 -17.78
C GLU A 287 -17.57 -15.13 -18.82
N ARG A 288 -18.25 -15.67 -19.83
CA ARG A 288 -18.93 -14.94 -20.90
C ARG A 288 -20.33 -15.47 -21.05
N GLY A 289 -21.33 -14.61 -20.90
CA GLY A 289 -22.76 -15.02 -20.99
C GLY A 289 -23.14 -16.13 -20.00
N GLY A 290 -22.55 -16.16 -18.81
CA GLY A 290 -22.79 -17.18 -17.77
C GLY A 290 -22.07 -18.52 -18.01
N LYS A 291 -21.28 -18.65 -19.08
CA LYS A 291 -20.49 -19.86 -19.38
C LYS A 291 -19.04 -19.64 -19.09
N LYS A 292 -18.40 -20.65 -18.49
CA LYS A 292 -16.94 -20.66 -18.29
C LYS A 292 -16.23 -21.05 -19.58
N ILE A 293 -15.28 -20.24 -19.99
CA ILE A 293 -14.47 -20.44 -21.19
C ILE A 293 -13.01 -20.43 -20.79
N THR A 294 -12.29 -21.49 -21.10
CA THR A 294 -10.83 -21.51 -20.98
C THR A 294 -10.25 -20.89 -22.25
N LEU A 295 -9.51 -19.81 -22.09
CA LEU A 295 -8.84 -19.15 -23.19
C LEU A 295 -7.61 -19.95 -23.63
N LYS A 296 -7.17 -19.72 -24.86
CA LYS A 296 -5.83 -20.17 -25.26
C LYS A 296 -4.80 -19.42 -24.42
N THR A 297 -3.68 -20.05 -24.18
CA THR A 297 -2.58 -19.52 -23.37
C THR A 297 -2.17 -18.11 -23.78
N ILE A 298 -2.02 -17.24 -22.81
CA ILE A 298 -1.62 -15.83 -23.01
C ILE A 298 -0.21 -15.64 -22.44
N TYR A 299 0.65 -14.99 -23.20
CA TYR A 299 2.00 -14.62 -22.78
C TYR A 299 2.06 -13.11 -22.53
N PRO A 300 2.46 -12.66 -21.33
CA PRO A 300 2.67 -11.25 -21.07
C PRO A 300 3.85 -10.70 -21.88
N ASN A 301 3.84 -9.40 -22.17
CA ASN A 301 5.00 -8.75 -22.80
C ASN A 301 6.15 -8.54 -21.80
N SER A 302 7.32 -8.07 -22.27
CA SER A 302 8.52 -7.83 -21.46
C SER A 302 8.29 -6.87 -20.28
N LYS A 303 7.22 -6.07 -20.34
CA LYS A 303 6.78 -5.19 -19.26
C LYS A 303 5.80 -5.86 -18.28
N GLY A 304 5.50 -7.15 -18.45
CA GLY A 304 4.52 -7.86 -17.65
C GLY A 304 3.08 -7.43 -17.93
N GLN A 305 2.77 -7.06 -19.17
CA GLN A 305 1.43 -6.63 -19.58
C GLN A 305 0.84 -7.67 -20.53
N ILE A 306 -0.43 -7.98 -20.34
CA ILE A 306 -1.20 -8.89 -21.23
C ILE A 306 -2.02 -8.14 -22.28
N GLY A 307 -1.82 -6.84 -22.40
CA GLY A 307 -2.47 -6.03 -23.44
C GLY A 307 -3.96 -5.76 -23.22
N ILE A 308 -4.42 -5.75 -21.98
CA ILE A 308 -5.79 -5.36 -21.65
C ILE A 308 -5.82 -4.21 -20.65
N MET A 309 -6.89 -3.44 -20.66
CA MET A 309 -7.27 -2.54 -19.58
C MET A 309 -8.34 -3.23 -18.73
N PRO A 310 -8.02 -3.67 -17.50
CA PRO A 310 -9.00 -4.32 -16.65
C PRO A 310 -10.01 -3.29 -16.12
N GLN A 311 -11.26 -3.71 -15.96
CA GLN A 311 -12.31 -2.97 -15.28
C GLN A 311 -12.72 -3.75 -14.04
N SER A 312 -12.64 -3.12 -12.88
CA SER A 312 -13.02 -3.74 -11.61
C SER A 312 -14.43 -3.35 -11.21
N LYS A 313 -15.23 -4.34 -10.82
CA LYS A 313 -16.53 -4.12 -10.16
C LYS A 313 -16.42 -4.60 -8.73
N MET A 314 -16.46 -3.66 -7.78
CA MET A 314 -16.37 -3.97 -6.36
C MET A 314 -17.52 -4.88 -5.93
N ILE A 315 -17.16 -5.93 -5.18
CA ILE A 315 -18.15 -6.79 -4.52
C ILE A 315 -18.43 -6.19 -3.16
N THR A 316 -19.71 -5.99 -2.84
CA THR A 316 -20.13 -5.44 -1.56
C THR A 316 -20.66 -6.54 -0.63
N ILE A 317 -20.47 -6.36 0.67
CA ILE A 317 -21.10 -7.15 1.73
C ILE A 317 -22.33 -6.39 2.15
N LYS A 318 -23.50 -7.00 2.03
CA LYS A 318 -24.76 -6.40 2.49
C LYS A 318 -24.83 -6.42 4.03
N THR A 319 -25.22 -5.26 4.61
CA THR A 319 -25.25 -5.02 6.05
C THR A 319 -26.64 -4.50 6.46
N LYS A 320 -27.69 -5.30 6.16
CA LYS A 320 -29.09 -4.91 6.39
C LYS A 320 -29.56 -5.09 7.84
N THR A 321 -28.88 -5.91 8.64
CA THR A 321 -29.24 -6.20 10.04
C THR A 321 -28.08 -5.87 10.96
N LEU A 322 -28.35 -5.56 12.23
CA LEU A 322 -27.32 -5.22 13.21
C LEU A 322 -26.20 -6.28 13.32
N PRO A 323 -26.48 -7.60 13.36
CA PRO A 323 -25.43 -8.60 13.34
C PRO A 323 -24.56 -8.55 12.06
N GLN A 324 -25.18 -8.24 10.91
CA GLN A 324 -24.44 -8.09 9.64
C GLN A 324 -23.57 -6.83 9.64
N VAL A 325 -24.06 -5.72 10.23
CA VAL A 325 -23.27 -4.48 10.42
C VAL A 325 -22.04 -4.77 11.26
N ILE A 326 -22.22 -5.41 12.42
CA ILE A 326 -21.12 -5.74 13.33
C ILE A 326 -20.12 -6.69 12.64
N LYS A 327 -20.60 -7.81 12.10
CA LYS A 327 -19.73 -8.80 11.43
C LYS A 327 -19.00 -8.22 10.22
N GLY A 328 -19.75 -7.57 9.33
CA GLY A 328 -19.21 -6.98 8.09
C GLY A 328 -18.25 -5.82 8.39
N GLY A 329 -18.60 -4.96 9.33
CA GLY A 329 -17.75 -3.84 9.75
C GLY A 329 -16.44 -4.31 10.39
N THR A 330 -16.50 -5.27 11.31
CA THR A 330 -15.32 -5.86 11.93
C THR A 330 -14.44 -6.54 10.88
N GLN A 331 -15.04 -7.35 10.00
CA GLN A 331 -14.30 -8.02 8.91
C GLN A 331 -13.62 -7.01 8.00
N TYR A 332 -14.33 -5.96 7.58
CA TYR A 332 -13.79 -4.91 6.73
C TYR A 332 -12.60 -4.21 7.38
N LEU A 333 -12.77 -3.72 8.63
CA LEU A 333 -11.71 -2.99 9.32
C LEU A 333 -10.50 -3.87 9.60
N THR A 334 -10.69 -5.12 10.05
CA THR A 334 -9.60 -6.08 10.27
C THR A 334 -8.82 -6.33 8.98
N GLN A 335 -9.52 -6.56 7.87
CA GLN A 335 -8.87 -6.79 6.58
C GLN A 335 -8.06 -5.57 6.13
N GLN A 336 -8.63 -4.35 6.24
CA GLN A 336 -7.92 -3.12 5.88
C GLN A 336 -6.71 -2.88 6.77
N THR A 337 -6.83 -3.10 8.08
CA THR A 337 -5.73 -2.96 9.04
C THR A 337 -4.59 -3.93 8.74
N LEU A 338 -4.90 -5.19 8.46
CA LEU A 338 -3.89 -6.19 8.08
C LEU A 338 -3.18 -5.82 6.77
N MET A 339 -3.93 -5.31 5.79
CA MET A 339 -3.33 -4.83 4.53
C MET A 339 -2.37 -3.65 4.77
N GLN A 340 -2.71 -2.73 5.67
CA GLN A 340 -1.84 -1.60 6.03
C GLN A 340 -0.55 -2.08 6.71
N ILE A 341 -0.66 -2.99 7.68
CA ILE A 341 0.50 -3.58 8.36
C ILE A 341 1.40 -4.29 7.33
N TYR A 342 0.81 -5.03 6.41
CA TYR A 342 1.56 -5.70 5.36
C TYR A 342 2.24 -4.71 4.40
N GLY A 343 1.53 -3.66 3.97
CA GLY A 343 2.10 -2.59 3.13
C GLY A 343 3.26 -1.88 3.82
N PHE A 344 3.12 -1.59 5.12
CA PHE A 344 4.19 -1.01 5.93
C PHE A 344 5.42 -1.92 6.03
N TRP A 345 5.21 -3.22 6.22
CA TRP A 345 6.28 -4.21 6.20
C TRP A 345 7.00 -4.26 4.84
N GLN A 346 6.27 -4.18 3.74
CA GLN A 346 6.84 -4.12 2.39
C GLN A 346 7.68 -2.85 2.18
N MET A 347 7.21 -1.72 2.69
CA MET A 347 7.95 -0.46 2.67
C MET A 347 9.28 -0.60 3.44
N LEU A 348 9.23 -1.10 4.69
CA LEU A 348 10.43 -1.30 5.50
C LEU A 348 11.42 -2.30 4.88
N SER A 349 10.91 -3.31 4.17
CA SER A 349 11.74 -4.30 3.47
C SER A 349 12.30 -3.82 2.13
N GLY A 350 12.07 -2.55 1.77
CA GLY A 350 12.56 -1.93 0.53
C GLY A 350 11.91 -2.48 -0.75
N LYS A 351 10.77 -3.18 -0.63
CA LYS A 351 10.03 -3.73 -1.78
C LYS A 351 9.16 -2.69 -2.47
N ILE A 352 8.78 -1.63 -1.77
CA ILE A 352 8.08 -0.48 -2.33
C ILE A 352 9.12 0.60 -2.62
N PRO A 353 9.24 1.07 -3.87
CA PRO A 353 10.12 2.18 -4.22
C PRO A 353 9.78 3.45 -3.43
N ALA A 354 10.79 4.21 -2.99
CA ALA A 354 10.58 5.43 -2.19
C ALA A 354 9.68 6.47 -2.90
N LYS A 355 9.66 6.49 -4.23
CA LYS A 355 8.81 7.37 -5.04
C LYS A 355 7.29 7.07 -4.90
N GLU A 356 6.94 5.88 -4.45
CA GLU A 356 5.54 5.45 -4.24
C GLU A 356 5.08 5.73 -2.80
N ILE A 357 5.95 6.30 -1.96
CA ILE A 357 5.58 6.72 -0.61
C ILE A 357 5.07 8.14 -0.67
N HIS A 358 3.82 8.31 -0.30
CA HIS A 358 3.11 9.57 -0.40
C HIS A 358 2.88 10.21 0.98
N GLY A 359 2.87 11.54 1.00
CA GLY A 359 2.63 12.35 2.18
C GLY A 359 1.18 12.86 2.28
N ILE A 360 0.98 13.85 3.11
CA ILE A 360 -0.35 14.39 3.45
C ILE A 360 -1.03 15.08 2.25
N VAL A 361 -0.26 15.64 1.33
CA VAL A 361 -0.79 16.34 0.14
C VAL A 361 -1.45 15.33 -0.81
N ALA A 362 -0.77 14.20 -1.06
CA ALA A 362 -1.34 13.12 -1.86
C ALA A 362 -2.56 12.49 -1.17
N VAL A 363 -2.50 12.27 0.16
CA VAL A 363 -3.65 11.75 0.92
C VAL A 363 -4.85 12.67 0.80
N ALA A 364 -4.67 13.99 0.88
CA ALA A 364 -5.75 14.97 0.71
C ALA A 364 -6.34 14.94 -0.71
N LYS A 365 -5.47 14.84 -1.74
CA LYS A 365 -5.92 14.76 -3.14
C LYS A 365 -6.64 13.44 -3.42
N ILE A 366 -6.02 12.31 -3.12
CA ILE A 366 -6.60 10.97 -3.32
C ILE A 366 -7.92 10.86 -2.56
N GLY A 367 -7.96 11.34 -1.31
CA GLY A 367 -9.18 11.35 -0.52
C GLY A 367 -10.28 12.24 -1.11
N GLY A 368 -9.90 13.39 -1.67
CA GLY A 368 -10.81 14.23 -2.43
C GLY A 368 -11.38 13.54 -3.66
N ASP A 369 -10.55 12.81 -4.41
CA ASP A 369 -10.96 12.04 -5.58
C ASP A 369 -11.87 10.85 -5.18
N VAL A 370 -11.56 10.17 -4.09
CA VAL A 370 -12.40 9.09 -3.51
C VAL A 370 -13.78 9.63 -3.14
N ILE A 371 -13.88 10.82 -2.53
CA ILE A 371 -15.16 11.46 -2.21
C ILE A 371 -15.90 11.86 -3.49
N THR A 372 -15.19 12.40 -4.49
CA THR A 372 -15.79 12.88 -5.74
C THR A 372 -16.39 11.74 -6.55
N HIS A 373 -15.69 10.61 -6.67
CA HIS A 373 -16.11 9.48 -7.50
C HIS A 373 -16.91 8.41 -6.74
N GLY A 374 -16.59 8.21 -5.46
CA GLY A 374 -17.21 7.18 -4.61
C GLY A 374 -18.24 7.70 -3.62
N GLY A 375 -18.44 9.03 -3.56
CA GLY A 375 -19.38 9.66 -2.64
C GLY A 375 -18.89 9.71 -1.19
N MET A 376 -19.75 10.22 -0.32
CA MET A 376 -19.45 10.42 1.11
C MET A 376 -19.17 9.10 1.84
N SER A 377 -19.83 8.00 1.49
CA SER A 377 -19.57 6.68 2.08
C SER A 377 -18.13 6.23 1.89
N SER A 378 -17.59 6.39 0.69
CA SER A 378 -16.19 6.05 0.39
C SER A 378 -15.21 6.96 1.12
N GLY A 379 -15.53 8.26 1.24
CA GLY A 379 -14.74 9.21 2.03
C GLY A 379 -14.70 8.85 3.51
N LEU A 380 -15.85 8.49 4.11
CA LEU A 380 -15.91 8.07 5.51
C LEU A 380 -15.18 6.74 5.75
N LEU A 381 -15.28 5.77 4.83
CA LEU A 381 -14.52 4.53 4.92
C LEU A 381 -13.02 4.78 4.82
N LEU A 382 -12.57 5.65 3.92
CA LEU A 382 -11.16 6.04 3.84
C LEU A 382 -10.71 6.72 5.14
N THR A 383 -11.54 7.61 5.70
CA THR A 383 -11.28 8.26 6.99
C THR A 383 -11.15 7.23 8.12
N ALA A 384 -12.00 6.20 8.13
CA ALA A 384 -11.90 5.10 9.10
C ALA A 384 -10.58 4.32 8.95
N ILE A 385 -10.17 4.05 7.72
CA ILE A 385 -8.89 3.39 7.42
C ILE A 385 -7.71 4.24 7.90
N ILE A 386 -7.74 5.55 7.64
CA ILE A 386 -6.70 6.48 8.09
C ILE A 386 -6.68 6.56 9.62
N SER A 387 -7.84 6.58 10.27
CA SER A 387 -7.93 6.58 11.73
C SER A 387 -7.27 5.34 12.36
N ALA A 388 -7.56 4.15 11.80
CA ALA A 388 -6.93 2.90 12.22
C ALA A 388 -5.41 2.94 11.99
N TRP A 389 -4.97 3.53 10.87
CA TRP A 389 -3.55 3.68 10.55
C TRP A 389 -2.83 4.64 11.50
N LEU A 390 -3.44 5.78 11.82
CA LEU A 390 -2.91 6.71 12.83
C LEU A 390 -2.76 6.04 14.19
N ALA A 391 -3.71 5.18 14.58
CA ALA A 391 -3.60 4.40 15.81
C ALA A 391 -2.40 3.46 15.78
N ILE A 392 -2.19 2.74 14.67
CA ILE A 392 -1.04 1.82 14.50
C ILE A 392 0.27 2.58 14.52
N LEU A 393 0.39 3.66 13.75
CA LEU A 393 1.62 4.46 13.67
C LEU A 393 1.98 5.07 15.02
N ASN A 394 0.99 5.66 15.71
CA ASN A 394 1.23 6.24 17.03
C ASN A 394 1.56 5.19 18.10
N PHE A 395 1.21 3.91 17.90
CA PHE A 395 1.59 2.83 18.80
C PHE A 395 2.97 2.22 18.52
N LEU A 396 3.63 2.63 17.43
CA LEU A 396 5.01 2.18 17.16
C LEU A 396 5.97 2.67 18.26
N PRO A 397 6.97 1.86 18.66
CA PRO A 397 7.93 2.21 19.69
C PRO A 397 8.94 3.27 19.22
N ILE A 398 8.44 4.39 18.71
CA ILE A 398 9.23 5.53 18.24
C ILE A 398 9.16 6.65 19.28
N PRO A 399 10.29 7.09 19.85
CA PRO A 399 10.31 8.00 20.99
C PRO A 399 9.52 9.32 20.86
N ALA A 400 9.26 9.77 19.63
CA ALA A 400 8.47 10.98 19.38
C ALA A 400 6.96 10.73 19.28
N LEU A 401 6.51 9.48 19.39
CA LEU A 401 5.11 9.06 19.30
C LEU A 401 4.65 8.48 20.64
N ASP A 402 3.34 8.30 20.82
CA ASP A 402 2.76 7.72 22.05
C ASP A 402 3.35 6.34 22.38
N GLY A 403 3.56 5.50 21.37
CA GLY A 403 4.18 4.18 21.53
C GLY A 403 5.60 4.24 22.06
N GLY A 404 6.34 5.31 21.81
CA GLY A 404 7.65 5.56 22.43
C GLY A 404 7.52 5.87 23.90
N HIS A 405 6.59 6.74 24.29
CA HIS A 405 6.29 7.02 25.70
C HIS A 405 5.77 5.76 26.42
N PHE A 406 4.89 5.01 25.77
CA PHE A 406 4.45 3.71 26.28
C PHE A 406 5.62 2.76 26.51
N MET A 407 6.55 2.66 25.56
CA MET A 407 7.77 1.84 25.68
C MET A 407 8.62 2.26 26.87
N PHE A 408 8.84 3.58 27.09
CA PHE A 408 9.60 4.05 28.24
C PHE A 408 8.91 3.69 29.56
N MET A 409 7.58 3.78 29.65
CA MET A 409 6.81 3.37 30.84
C MET A 409 6.86 1.85 31.06
N MET A 410 6.89 1.04 30.00
CA MET A 410 7.11 -0.40 30.11
C MET A 410 8.50 -0.73 30.65
N ILE A 411 9.54 -0.02 30.18
CA ILE A 411 10.91 -0.15 30.70
C ILE A 411 10.97 0.26 32.19
N GLU A 412 10.29 1.35 32.57
CA GLU A 412 10.17 1.78 33.94
C GLU A 412 9.53 0.69 34.84
N THR A 413 8.44 0.09 34.37
CA THR A 413 7.74 -1.01 35.06
C THR A 413 8.66 -2.20 35.30
N LEU A 414 9.44 -2.58 34.30
CA LEU A 414 10.35 -3.73 34.38
C LEU A 414 11.58 -3.45 35.23
N ARG A 415 12.07 -2.21 35.28
CA ARG A 415 13.26 -1.81 36.05
C ARG A 415 12.94 -1.37 37.50
N GLY A 416 11.66 -1.10 37.78
CA GLY A 416 11.22 -0.57 39.06
C GLY A 416 11.68 0.88 39.34
N LYS A 417 12.21 1.58 38.34
CA LYS A 417 12.64 2.99 38.43
C LYS A 417 12.48 3.68 37.06
N PRO A 418 12.15 5.00 37.08
CA PRO A 418 11.94 5.76 35.84
C PRO A 418 13.21 5.81 34.99
N VAL A 419 13.00 5.95 33.67
CA VAL A 419 14.07 6.27 32.75
C VAL A 419 14.46 7.73 32.95
N ASP A 420 15.75 8.03 32.81
CA ASP A 420 16.26 9.40 32.94
C ASP A 420 15.54 10.33 31.94
N GLU A 421 14.97 11.40 32.45
CA GLU A 421 14.21 12.38 31.68
C GLU A 421 15.01 12.96 30.52
N LYS A 422 16.32 13.21 30.75
CA LYS A 422 17.23 13.70 29.69
C LYS A 422 17.38 12.69 28.53
N ILE A 423 17.29 11.40 28.83
CA ILE A 423 17.34 10.35 27.77
C ILE A 423 16.03 10.39 26.97
N ILE A 424 14.89 10.47 27.66
CA ILE A 424 13.58 10.57 27.00
C ILE A 424 13.53 11.81 26.12
N GLU A 425 13.88 12.98 26.66
CA GLU A 425 13.85 14.26 25.94
C GLU A 425 14.76 14.24 24.71
N ARG A 426 16.02 13.83 24.87
CA ARG A 426 16.97 13.78 23.75
C ARG A 426 16.53 12.82 22.65
N THR A 427 16.11 11.61 23.01
CA THR A 427 15.67 10.63 22.02
C THR A 427 14.41 11.09 21.31
N SER A 428 13.42 11.61 22.04
CA SER A 428 12.19 12.15 21.46
C SER A 428 12.48 13.34 20.53
N THR A 429 13.38 14.24 20.92
CA THR A 429 13.78 15.38 20.07
C THR A 429 14.44 14.92 18.77
N VAL A 430 15.37 13.95 18.82
CA VAL A 430 16.03 13.44 17.63
C VAL A 430 15.02 12.79 16.68
N PHE A 431 14.16 11.90 17.19
CA PHE A 431 13.14 11.26 16.36
C PHE A 431 12.11 12.25 15.82
N PHE A 432 11.72 13.26 16.60
CA PHE A 432 10.83 14.34 16.15
C PHE A 432 11.43 15.09 14.96
N ILE A 433 12.71 15.47 15.04
CA ILE A 433 13.40 16.13 13.91
C ILE A 433 13.44 15.22 12.68
N LEU A 434 13.72 13.92 12.86
CA LEU A 434 13.72 12.96 11.76
C LEU A 434 12.33 12.85 11.11
N ILE A 435 11.26 12.81 11.90
CA ILE A 435 9.87 12.78 11.39
C ILE A 435 9.55 14.06 10.61
N ILE A 436 9.98 15.22 11.11
CA ILE A 436 9.77 16.50 10.39
C ILE A 436 10.53 16.52 9.07
N ILE A 437 11.79 16.08 9.05
CA ILE A 437 12.56 15.97 7.80
C ILE A 437 11.85 15.03 6.81
N LEU A 438 11.42 13.86 7.27
CA LEU A 438 10.67 12.90 6.45
C LEU A 438 9.37 13.52 5.91
N ALA A 439 8.61 14.24 6.74
CA ALA A 439 7.39 14.92 6.31
C ALA A 439 7.66 15.92 5.19
N PHE A 440 8.71 16.74 5.29
CA PHE A 440 9.09 17.67 4.23
C PHE A 440 9.52 16.95 2.94
N LEU A 441 10.27 15.86 3.05
CA LEU A 441 10.65 15.04 1.88
C LEU A 441 9.42 14.45 1.18
N LEU A 442 8.45 13.94 1.95
CA LEU A 442 7.20 13.40 1.39
C LEU A 442 6.33 14.48 0.77
N ILE A 443 6.23 15.67 1.37
CA ILE A 443 5.55 16.82 0.76
C ILE A 443 6.21 17.21 -0.57
N GLY A 444 7.54 17.24 -0.60
CA GLY A 444 8.30 17.50 -1.84
C GLY A 444 8.02 16.45 -2.93
N ASN A 445 8.00 15.17 -2.55
CA ASN A 445 7.65 14.08 -3.46
C ASN A 445 6.21 14.20 -3.98
N ASP A 446 5.25 14.51 -3.10
CA ASP A 446 3.85 14.71 -3.49
C ASP A 446 3.68 15.86 -4.48
N ILE A 447 4.34 17.01 -4.22
CA ILE A 447 4.31 18.17 -5.12
C ILE A 447 4.92 17.80 -6.48
N TYR A 448 6.04 17.08 -6.49
CA TYR A 448 6.65 16.58 -7.72
C TYR A 448 5.70 15.65 -8.49
N ALA A 449 5.07 14.70 -7.80
CA ALA A 449 4.12 13.77 -8.39
C ALA A 449 2.88 14.48 -8.96
N LEU A 450 2.40 15.55 -8.28
CA LEU A 450 1.31 16.39 -8.79
C LEU A 450 1.69 17.15 -10.06
N ILE A 451 2.89 17.73 -10.11
CA ILE A 451 3.37 18.50 -11.28
C ILE A 451 3.60 17.57 -12.49
N THR A 452 4.05 16.35 -12.24
CA THR A 452 4.33 15.35 -13.29
C THR A 452 3.12 14.47 -13.66
N HIS A 453 1.93 14.79 -13.14
CA HIS A 453 0.69 14.04 -13.38
C HIS A 453 0.80 12.54 -13.04
N GLN A 454 1.56 12.21 -12.00
CA GLN A 454 1.71 10.85 -11.49
C GLN A 454 0.73 10.56 -10.32
N LEU A 455 0.06 11.59 -9.82
CA LEU A 455 -0.98 11.57 -8.77
C LEU A 455 -2.35 11.91 -9.35
#